data_7129ee2821e3af04c907b527e59e2ea0
#
_entry.id   7129ee2821e3af04c907b527e59e2ea0
#
_cell.length_a   1.000
_cell.length_b   1.000
_cell.length_c   1.000
_cell.angle_alpha   90.00
_cell.angle_beta   90.00
_cell.angle_gamma   90.00
#
_symmetry.space_group_name_H-M   'P 1'
#
loop_
_entity.id
_entity.type
_entity.pdbx_description
1 polymer ?
#
loop_
_entity_poly.entity_id
_entity_poly.type
_entity_poly.pdbx_seq_one_letter_code
_entity_poly.pdbx_strand_id
1 'polypeptide(L)'
;MMQMNRLFIALLGSMLFLMSCDRTEDISLSNNEDFTLECAKSAWSQDSRAVVDDEGIGHFEEGDRIDVWTKVGEETSSVWLQYEGGRWTPSLRRVNNGQGTWALSALFPVLSQPVGDATRRILNLPLNQSIVENKQEADILFAQTTVGAEETSAKLLFKHALHQITIHLKGTVPEDVKVQIRSCTNGEISVVDGSVYLPKKSYYWITPLQTADHTYSAIILPQDASDYQRGAGLLRLTYGEKEISYSLDAEVQSFKPGMQTTLNLTLKSAETGDEVVDTEFANQTHWVYGITSPVCPTLDEIQTYHVWESNIPDGVWFRYLYNGLLDNVNYLTWKEGCGWYDCNKTFGYKGGDGNMCWAATASNLLHWWLNHNSKYVQAYEARYPGNPCPKVYHQMTESKQDHSEIFNFFKNSFPNLGSWETGGVNWFINGDGRNLNANYNKDFKGFFCEVFAKDNAVATETHNMSKENFNRWIKEAFRTHKAIGFSVFGFANAGSGMHAMTIWGAEFDADGNVAYLYFCDNNQSEQDPNYGAVKRFKVTYKLGETAIDKTRETFLSPLDKLDGTPSKAVSTICSLTLVDLRQDIWQKAFPNIK
;
A
#
# COMPACT_ATOMS: atom_id res chain seq x y z
N MET A 1 -7.40 -66.77 24.90
CA MET A 1 -7.60 -66.80 26.36
C MET A 1 -8.11 -65.45 26.77
N MET A 2 -9.32 -65.52 27.10
CA MET A 2 -10.09 -65.00 28.26
C MET A 2 -10.29 -63.46 28.20
N GLN A 3 -11.47 -63.15 27.85
CA GLN A 3 -12.75 -62.87 28.56
C GLN A 3 -12.81 -61.39 28.98
N MET A 4 -13.54 -60.54 28.25
CA MET A 4 -14.96 -60.23 28.45
C MET A 4 -15.39 -60.02 29.92
N ASN A 5 -15.68 -58.77 30.29
CA ASN A 5 -16.76 -58.49 31.23
C ASN A 5 -17.44 -57.16 30.93
N ARG A 6 -18.72 -57.26 30.64
CA ARG A 6 -19.73 -56.20 30.60
C ARG A 6 -20.12 -55.83 32.01
N LEU A 7 -20.28 -54.53 32.27
CA LEU A 7 -21.22 -54.11 33.29
C LEU A 7 -22.02 -52.90 32.85
N PHE A 8 -23.33 -53.14 32.76
CA PHE A 8 -24.40 -52.13 32.64
C PHE A 8 -24.46 -51.36 33.99
N ILE A 9 -24.55 -50.03 33.93
CA ILE A 9 -25.21 -49.24 35.00
C ILE A 9 -26.07 -48.18 34.32
N ALA A 10 -27.27 -48.10 34.85
CA ALA A 10 -28.45 -47.42 34.35
C ALA A 10 -28.41 -45.89 34.36
N LEU A 11 -29.26 -45.34 33.49
CA LEU A 11 -29.80 -43.98 33.52
C LEU A 11 -30.09 -43.47 34.94
N LEU A 12 -29.62 -42.25 35.21
CA LEU A 12 -30.37 -41.28 36.00
C LEU A 12 -30.21 -39.92 35.31
N GLY A 13 -31.30 -39.45 34.80
CA GLY A 13 -31.41 -38.12 34.21
C GLY A 13 -31.25 -37.07 35.30
N SER A 14 -30.41 -36.11 35.07
CA SER A 14 -30.49 -34.81 35.70
C SER A 14 -30.59 -33.74 34.62
N MET A 15 -31.81 -33.29 34.45
CA MET A 15 -32.23 -32.12 33.74
C MET A 15 -31.61 -30.92 34.46
N LEU A 16 -30.47 -30.44 33.98
CA LEU A 16 -29.96 -29.13 34.37
C LEU A 16 -30.70 -28.09 33.56
N PHE A 17 -31.69 -27.49 34.17
CA PHE A 17 -32.24 -26.20 33.76
C PHE A 17 -31.09 -25.19 33.82
N LEU A 18 -30.65 -24.75 32.66
CA LEU A 18 -29.93 -23.49 32.54
C LEU A 18 -30.96 -22.40 32.81
N MET A 19 -30.99 -21.91 34.03
CA MET A 19 -31.62 -20.65 34.36
C MET A 19 -30.80 -19.56 33.66
N SER A 20 -31.31 -19.08 32.54
CA SER A 20 -31.04 -17.75 32.05
C SER A 20 -31.46 -16.78 33.15
N CYS A 21 -30.51 -16.15 33.82
CA CYS A 21 -30.82 -15.00 34.65
C CYS A 21 -31.27 -13.85 33.75
N ASP A 22 -32.56 -13.78 33.48
CA ASP A 22 -33.24 -12.54 33.21
C ASP A 22 -33.18 -11.69 34.46
N ARG A 23 -32.20 -10.81 34.58
CA ARG A 23 -32.26 -9.70 35.49
C ARG A 23 -33.13 -8.60 34.90
N THR A 24 -34.43 -8.79 35.00
CA THR A 24 -35.36 -7.67 35.08
C THR A 24 -35.28 -7.12 36.49
N GLU A 25 -34.35 -6.21 36.75
CA GLU A 25 -34.50 -5.34 37.93
C GLU A 25 -35.65 -4.39 37.64
N ASP A 26 -36.79 -4.63 38.25
CA ASP A 26 -37.89 -3.69 38.35
C ASP A 26 -37.42 -2.45 39.13
N ILE A 27 -36.90 -1.46 38.43
CA ILE A 27 -36.68 -0.12 38.96
C ILE A 27 -38.02 0.59 38.92
N SER A 28 -38.67 0.78 40.09
CA SER A 28 -39.87 1.57 40.23
C SER A 28 -39.59 3.03 39.88
N LEU A 29 -40.16 3.50 38.77
CA LEU A 29 -40.02 4.85 38.23
C LEU A 29 -41.24 5.72 38.59
N SER A 30 -40.97 6.83 39.23
CA SER A 30 -41.89 7.96 39.33
C SER A 30 -41.66 8.88 38.14
N ASN A 31 -42.70 9.17 37.38
CA ASN A 31 -42.88 10.00 36.18
C ASN A 31 -42.55 9.30 34.86
N ASN A 32 -43.59 8.73 34.24
CA ASN A 32 -43.61 8.10 32.93
C ASN A 32 -43.89 9.14 31.85
N GLU A 33 -42.87 9.71 31.23
CA GLU A 33 -43.04 10.23 29.87
C GLU A 33 -42.35 9.23 28.93
N ASP A 34 -43.12 8.64 28.00
CA ASP A 34 -42.60 7.75 26.96
C ASP A 34 -41.64 8.53 26.08
N PHE A 35 -40.36 8.13 26.09
CA PHE A 35 -39.34 8.76 25.25
C PHE A 35 -39.44 8.22 23.81
N THR A 36 -39.56 9.12 22.84
CA THR A 36 -39.73 8.76 21.43
C THR A 36 -38.39 8.72 20.72
N LEU A 37 -38.12 7.63 19.99
CA LEU A 37 -36.91 7.44 19.19
C LEU A 37 -37.27 7.44 17.71
N GLU A 38 -36.73 8.41 16.96
CA GLU A 38 -36.82 8.48 15.51
C GLU A 38 -35.51 7.99 14.91
N CYS A 39 -35.56 6.98 14.03
CA CYS A 39 -34.38 6.40 13.40
C CYS A 39 -34.45 6.44 11.88
N ALA A 40 -33.35 6.80 11.23
CA ALA A 40 -33.20 6.79 9.79
C ALA A 40 -31.85 6.19 9.40
N LYS A 41 -31.73 5.58 8.18
CA LYS A 41 -30.48 5.03 7.63
C LYS A 41 -29.94 6.01 6.58
N SER A 42 -28.62 6.31 6.59
CA SER A 42 -27.96 7.12 5.56
C SER A 42 -27.49 6.27 4.38
N ALA A 43 -27.34 6.89 3.22
CA ALA A 43 -26.67 6.26 2.08
C ALA A 43 -25.16 6.14 2.30
N TRP A 44 -24.47 5.27 1.52
CA TRP A 44 -23.03 5.20 1.45
C TRP A 44 -22.44 6.50 0.88
N SER A 45 -21.40 7.04 1.50
CA SER A 45 -20.65 8.16 0.93
C SER A 45 -19.60 7.63 -0.05
N GLN A 46 -19.51 8.23 -1.23
CA GLN A 46 -18.47 7.93 -2.21
C GLN A 46 -17.21 8.75 -1.90
N ASP A 47 -16.03 8.17 -2.09
CA ASP A 47 -14.73 8.81 -1.90
C ASP A 47 -14.38 9.75 -3.09
N SER A 48 -15.37 10.32 -3.76
CA SER A 48 -15.19 11.29 -4.84
C SER A 48 -16.08 12.51 -4.64
N ARG A 49 -15.51 13.62 -4.18
CA ARG A 49 -15.83 15.06 -4.37
C ARG A 49 -17.27 15.47 -4.73
N ALA A 50 -18.30 14.75 -4.32
CA ALA A 50 -19.66 15.21 -4.42
C ALA A 50 -20.29 15.17 -3.02
N VAL A 51 -20.61 16.34 -2.51
CA VAL A 51 -21.56 16.50 -1.39
C VAL A 51 -22.87 15.88 -1.87
N VAL A 52 -23.22 14.74 -1.31
CA VAL A 52 -24.57 14.18 -1.50
C VAL A 52 -25.42 14.80 -0.41
N ASP A 53 -26.51 15.43 -0.82
CA ASP A 53 -27.50 15.98 0.08
C ASP A 53 -28.01 14.94 1.07
N ASP A 54 -28.39 15.43 2.28
CA ASP A 54 -28.79 14.66 3.46
C ASP A 54 -30.10 13.84 3.31
N GLU A 55 -30.59 13.57 2.12
CA GLU A 55 -31.89 12.93 1.86
C GLU A 55 -31.79 11.48 1.31
N GLY A 56 -30.68 10.80 1.46
CA GLY A 56 -30.58 9.36 1.18
C GLY A 56 -31.21 8.52 2.29
N ILE A 57 -32.54 8.60 2.50
CA ILE A 57 -33.22 8.02 3.64
C ILE A 57 -33.61 6.58 3.40
N GLY A 58 -32.85 5.63 4.00
CA GLY A 58 -33.32 4.25 4.20
C GLY A 58 -34.24 4.17 5.43
N HIS A 59 -35.24 3.29 5.37
CA HIS A 59 -36.18 3.03 6.45
C HIS A 59 -35.87 1.71 7.17
N PHE A 60 -36.36 1.60 8.40
CA PHE A 60 -36.38 0.34 9.14
C PHE A 60 -37.64 -0.43 8.84
N GLU A 61 -37.54 -1.75 8.82
CA GLU A 61 -38.67 -2.65 8.52
C GLU A 61 -39.19 -3.29 9.80
N GLU A 62 -40.43 -3.78 9.74
CA GLU A 62 -41.08 -4.47 10.85
C GLU A 62 -40.25 -5.67 11.28
N GLY A 63 -39.89 -5.75 12.56
CA GLY A 63 -39.04 -6.78 13.13
C GLY A 63 -37.57 -6.43 13.21
N ASP A 64 -37.11 -5.33 12.61
CA ASP A 64 -35.72 -4.84 12.75
C ASP A 64 -35.39 -4.60 14.23
N ARG A 65 -34.16 -4.95 14.63
CA ARG A 65 -33.68 -4.79 16.01
C ARG A 65 -32.42 -3.97 16.09
N ILE A 66 -32.39 -3.02 17.04
CA ILE A 66 -31.22 -2.20 17.35
C ILE A 66 -30.75 -2.45 18.77
N ASP A 67 -29.42 -2.38 18.99
CA ASP A 67 -28.78 -2.42 20.30
C ASP A 67 -28.47 -0.98 20.72
N VAL A 68 -29.25 -0.45 21.64
CA VAL A 68 -29.11 0.92 22.14
C VAL A 68 -28.29 0.91 23.40
N TRP A 69 -27.23 1.69 23.41
CA TRP A 69 -26.39 1.96 24.57
C TRP A 69 -26.60 3.38 25.06
N THR A 70 -26.67 3.55 26.37
CA THR A 70 -26.96 4.85 26.99
C THR A 70 -25.97 5.16 28.09
N LYS A 71 -25.65 6.46 28.23
CA LYS A 71 -24.80 6.95 29.33
C LYS A 71 -25.34 8.26 29.88
N VAL A 72 -25.47 8.31 31.23
CA VAL A 72 -25.79 9.50 32.01
C VAL A 72 -24.82 9.61 33.17
N GLY A 73 -23.94 10.62 33.17
CA GLY A 73 -22.83 10.69 34.10
C GLY A 73 -21.93 9.48 33.97
N GLU A 74 -21.80 8.69 35.06
CA GLU A 74 -21.03 7.44 35.05
C GLU A 74 -21.90 6.19 34.85
N GLU A 75 -23.22 6.33 34.85
CA GLU A 75 -24.12 5.20 34.66
C GLU A 75 -24.32 4.87 33.19
N THR A 76 -24.24 3.58 32.86
CA THR A 76 -24.42 3.06 31.51
C THR A 76 -25.43 1.93 31.50
N SER A 77 -26.22 1.85 30.44
CA SER A 77 -27.11 0.71 30.22
C SER A 77 -27.18 0.34 28.74
N SER A 78 -27.60 -0.88 28.44
CA SER A 78 -27.81 -1.38 27.07
C SER A 78 -29.17 -2.07 27.00
N VAL A 79 -29.94 -1.78 25.94
CA VAL A 79 -31.25 -2.37 25.71
C VAL A 79 -31.45 -2.65 24.24
N TRP A 80 -32.07 -3.77 23.92
CA TRP A 80 -32.48 -4.08 22.57
C TRP A 80 -33.88 -3.57 22.30
N LEU A 81 -34.04 -2.82 21.23
CA LEU A 81 -35.32 -2.35 20.77
C LEU A 81 -35.67 -3.02 19.45
N GLN A 82 -36.98 -3.34 19.28
CA GLN A 82 -37.51 -3.90 18.04
C GLN A 82 -38.48 -2.89 17.41
N TYR A 83 -38.44 -2.77 16.09
CA TYR A 83 -39.35 -1.91 15.34
C TYR A 83 -40.66 -2.65 15.11
N GLU A 84 -41.76 -2.15 15.73
CA GLU A 84 -43.08 -2.78 15.69
C GLU A 84 -44.16 -1.71 15.59
N GLY A 85 -45.09 -1.83 14.65
CA GLY A 85 -46.21 -0.93 14.50
C GLY A 85 -45.80 0.54 14.30
N GLY A 86 -44.69 0.81 13.63
CA GLY A 86 -44.19 2.15 13.35
C GLY A 86 -43.39 2.80 14.50
N ARG A 87 -43.01 2.04 15.54
CA ARG A 87 -42.27 2.56 16.70
C ARG A 87 -41.30 1.52 17.26
N TRP A 88 -40.31 1.98 18.03
CA TRP A 88 -39.33 1.15 18.72
C TRP A 88 -39.87 0.68 20.08
N THR A 89 -39.84 -0.63 20.30
CA THR A 89 -40.34 -1.28 21.54
C THR A 89 -39.25 -2.17 22.17
N PRO A 90 -39.15 -2.22 23.53
CA PRO A 90 -39.85 -1.35 24.49
C PRO A 90 -39.47 0.12 24.37
N SER A 91 -40.31 1.06 24.79
CA SER A 91 -39.93 2.47 24.85
C SER A 91 -38.70 2.68 25.73
N LEU A 92 -37.76 3.52 25.28
CA LEU A 92 -36.64 3.93 26.11
C LEU A 92 -37.14 4.70 27.34
N ARG A 93 -36.52 4.41 28.48
CA ARG A 93 -36.82 5.14 29.71
C ARG A 93 -35.59 5.88 30.17
N ARG A 94 -35.74 7.13 30.58
CA ARG A 94 -34.63 7.88 31.14
C ARG A 94 -34.19 7.28 32.46
N VAL A 95 -32.85 7.12 32.61
CA VAL A 95 -32.20 6.81 33.88
C VAL A 95 -31.97 8.13 34.62
N ASN A 96 -32.11 8.13 35.94
CA ASN A 96 -31.85 9.29 36.84
C ASN A 96 -32.74 10.52 36.71
N ASN A 97 -34.05 10.40 36.91
CA ASN A 97 -34.99 11.51 37.15
C ASN A 97 -34.80 12.79 36.29
N GLY A 98 -34.32 12.63 35.06
CA GLY A 98 -34.23 13.71 34.08
C GLY A 98 -33.14 14.75 34.32
N GLN A 99 -32.21 14.54 35.26
CA GLN A 99 -31.08 15.46 35.46
C GLN A 99 -29.87 15.02 34.66
N GLY A 100 -29.34 15.94 33.82
CA GLY A 100 -28.13 15.74 33.03
C GLY A 100 -28.35 15.42 31.56
N THR A 101 -27.28 15.52 30.79
CA THR A 101 -27.25 15.18 29.37
C THR A 101 -27.18 13.67 29.20
N TRP A 102 -27.96 13.12 28.29
CA TRP A 102 -28.07 11.72 27.99
C TRP A 102 -27.37 11.41 26.66
N ALA A 103 -26.26 10.68 26.70
CA ALA A 103 -25.60 10.19 25.50
C ALA A 103 -26.27 8.88 25.05
N LEU A 104 -26.73 8.85 23.82
CA LEU A 104 -27.31 7.67 23.16
C LEU A 104 -26.45 7.25 21.99
N SER A 105 -26.19 5.96 21.89
CA SER A 105 -25.67 5.36 20.67
C SER A 105 -26.40 4.06 20.35
N ALA A 106 -26.37 3.65 19.09
CA ALA A 106 -27.07 2.44 18.67
C ALA A 106 -26.35 1.73 17.53
N LEU A 107 -26.42 0.40 17.54
CA LEU A 107 -25.95 -0.48 16.47
C LEU A 107 -27.13 -1.21 15.80
N PHE A 108 -27.06 -1.38 14.51
CA PHE A 108 -27.94 -2.22 13.69
C PHE A 108 -27.09 -3.10 12.76
N PRO A 109 -27.39 -4.38 12.63
CA PRO A 109 -28.29 -5.16 13.49
C PRO A 109 -27.69 -5.41 14.90
N VAL A 110 -28.46 -6.09 15.77
CA VAL A 110 -27.96 -6.51 17.08
C VAL A 110 -26.85 -7.54 16.91
N LEU A 111 -25.72 -7.32 17.57
CA LEU A 111 -24.54 -8.16 17.52
C LEU A 111 -24.24 -8.83 18.87
N SER A 112 -23.49 -9.95 18.84
CA SER A 112 -23.05 -10.64 20.05
C SER A 112 -22.02 -9.83 20.84
N GLN A 113 -22.13 -9.86 22.16
CA GLN A 113 -21.18 -9.22 23.08
C GLN A 113 -20.01 -10.14 23.37
N PRO A 114 -18.75 -9.66 23.34
CA PRO A 114 -17.59 -10.43 23.80
C PRO A 114 -17.62 -10.61 25.33
N VAL A 115 -17.03 -11.68 25.80
CA VAL A 115 -16.96 -11.96 27.24
C VAL A 115 -16.08 -10.90 27.93
N GLY A 116 -16.66 -10.24 28.95
CA GLY A 116 -15.92 -9.30 29.80
C GLY A 116 -15.87 -7.85 29.31
N ASP A 117 -16.43 -7.53 28.15
CA ASP A 117 -16.51 -6.14 27.67
C ASP A 117 -17.93 -5.79 27.19
N ALA A 118 -18.66 -5.03 28.01
CA ALA A 118 -20.01 -4.58 27.71
C ALA A 118 -20.06 -3.47 26.64
N THR A 119 -18.93 -2.82 26.35
CA THR A 119 -18.85 -1.69 25.42
C THR A 119 -18.52 -2.10 23.99
N ARG A 120 -18.33 -3.40 23.73
CA ARG A 120 -17.98 -3.93 22.42
C ARG A 120 -18.97 -4.98 21.93
N ARG A 121 -18.99 -5.17 20.60
CA ARG A 121 -19.75 -6.22 19.93
C ARG A 121 -18.85 -6.93 18.93
N ILE A 122 -19.06 -8.23 18.76
CA ILE A 122 -18.28 -9.08 17.86
C ILE A 122 -18.75 -8.85 16.42
N LEU A 123 -17.79 -8.58 15.53
CA LEU A 123 -17.99 -8.52 14.09
C LEU A 123 -17.50 -9.83 13.45
N ASN A 124 -18.38 -10.51 12.72
CA ASN A 124 -18.05 -11.67 11.91
C ASN A 124 -18.70 -11.49 10.55
N LEU A 125 -17.92 -11.09 9.53
CA LEU A 125 -18.45 -10.90 8.20
C LEU A 125 -18.65 -12.24 7.48
N PRO A 126 -19.78 -12.44 6.79
CA PRO A 126 -19.98 -13.57 5.91
C PRO A 126 -18.91 -13.64 4.81
N LEU A 127 -18.27 -14.80 4.62
CA LEU A 127 -17.32 -15.02 3.52
C LEU A 127 -18.04 -15.10 2.16
N ASN A 128 -19.28 -15.56 2.17
CA ASN A 128 -20.11 -15.57 0.99
C ASN A 128 -21.13 -14.42 1.07
N GLN A 129 -20.82 -13.32 0.43
CA GLN A 129 -21.73 -12.17 0.27
C GLN A 129 -22.38 -12.16 -1.14
N SER A 130 -22.36 -13.28 -1.88
CA SER A 130 -22.93 -13.35 -3.24
C SER A 130 -24.46 -13.35 -3.29
N ILE A 131 -25.11 -13.46 -2.14
CA ILE A 131 -26.56 -13.33 -1.99
C ILE A 131 -26.88 -12.07 -1.19
N VAL A 132 -28.04 -11.48 -1.48
CA VAL A 132 -28.44 -10.17 -0.93
C VAL A 132 -28.50 -10.19 0.59
N GLU A 133 -29.06 -11.25 1.17
CA GLU A 133 -29.25 -11.40 2.61
C GLU A 133 -27.90 -11.41 3.35
N ASN A 134 -26.92 -12.14 2.86
CA ASN A 134 -25.61 -12.20 3.48
C ASN A 134 -24.85 -10.85 3.38
N LYS A 135 -25.02 -10.13 2.28
CA LYS A 135 -24.44 -8.78 2.15
C LYS A 135 -25.13 -7.79 3.09
N GLN A 136 -26.45 -7.91 3.28
CA GLN A 136 -27.20 -7.12 4.25
C GLN A 136 -26.78 -7.46 5.70
N GLU A 137 -26.53 -8.73 6.01
CA GLU A 137 -25.99 -9.15 7.31
C GLU A 137 -24.60 -8.54 7.60
N ALA A 138 -23.79 -8.34 6.56
CA ALA A 138 -22.51 -7.68 6.67
C ALA A 138 -22.61 -6.15 6.89
N ASP A 139 -23.78 -5.55 6.66
CA ASP A 139 -23.93 -4.10 6.69
C ASP A 139 -24.28 -3.60 8.09
N ILE A 140 -23.25 -3.30 8.85
CA ILE A 140 -23.36 -2.80 10.22
C ILE A 140 -23.48 -1.28 10.21
N LEU A 141 -24.55 -0.78 10.85
CA LEU A 141 -24.82 0.66 10.97
C LEU A 141 -24.64 1.11 12.42
N PHE A 142 -24.12 2.31 12.58
CA PHE A 142 -23.94 2.97 13.88
C PHE A 142 -24.54 4.36 13.87
N ALA A 143 -25.21 4.73 14.96
CA ALA A 143 -25.74 6.08 15.20
C ALA A 143 -25.39 6.54 16.61
N GLN A 144 -25.22 7.85 16.80
CA GLN A 144 -25.03 8.46 18.10
C GLN A 144 -25.67 9.86 18.15
N THR A 145 -26.16 10.22 19.31
CA THR A 145 -26.72 11.56 19.59
C THR A 145 -26.60 11.89 21.07
N THR A 146 -26.81 13.13 21.39
CA THR A 146 -26.87 13.62 22.77
C THR A 146 -28.24 14.29 23.00
N VAL A 147 -28.88 13.96 24.09
CA VAL A 147 -30.25 14.43 24.43
C VAL A 147 -30.16 15.29 25.68
N GLY A 148 -30.73 16.47 25.61
CA GLY A 148 -30.84 17.39 26.76
C GLY A 148 -31.83 16.89 27.83
N ALA A 149 -31.77 17.48 29.04
CA ALA A 149 -32.56 17.02 30.19
C ALA A 149 -34.08 17.13 29.94
N GLU A 150 -34.53 18.13 29.18
CA GLU A 150 -35.95 18.43 28.92
C GLU A 150 -36.49 17.81 27.61
N GLU A 151 -35.64 17.15 26.83
CA GLU A 151 -36.06 16.59 25.54
C GLU A 151 -36.77 15.23 25.75
N THR A 152 -37.93 15.07 25.11
CA THR A 152 -38.76 13.85 25.17
C THR A 152 -38.58 12.94 23.96
N SER A 153 -37.69 13.31 23.02
CA SER A 153 -37.40 12.52 21.83
C SER A 153 -35.93 12.64 21.42
N ALA A 154 -35.46 11.66 20.67
CA ALA A 154 -34.15 11.70 20.02
C ALA A 154 -34.23 11.26 18.56
N LYS A 155 -33.34 11.81 17.73
CA LYS A 155 -33.13 11.38 16.34
C LYS A 155 -31.80 10.69 16.22
N LEU A 156 -31.79 9.45 15.69
CA LEU A 156 -30.63 8.66 15.39
C LEU A 156 -30.50 8.49 13.87
N LEU A 157 -29.47 9.09 13.29
CA LEU A 157 -29.10 8.86 11.91
C LEU A 157 -28.04 7.76 11.87
N PHE A 158 -28.43 6.58 11.43
CA PHE A 158 -27.55 5.44 11.30
C PHE A 158 -26.67 5.57 10.05
N LYS A 159 -25.37 5.54 10.25
CA LYS A 159 -24.34 5.57 9.21
C LYS A 159 -23.66 4.22 9.12
N HIS A 160 -23.22 3.84 7.92
CA HIS A 160 -22.47 2.61 7.74
C HIS A 160 -21.16 2.64 8.55
N ALA A 161 -20.98 1.66 9.41
CA ALA A 161 -19.79 1.53 10.26
C ALA A 161 -18.64 0.81 9.58
N LEU A 162 -18.90 0.15 8.45
CA LEU A 162 -17.94 -0.63 7.68
C LEU A 162 -17.61 0.07 6.34
N HIS A 163 -16.86 -0.61 5.46
CA HIS A 163 -16.45 -0.08 4.16
C HIS A 163 -17.04 -0.91 3.02
N GLN A 164 -17.53 -0.25 1.96
CA GLN A 164 -18.00 -0.94 0.76
C GLN A 164 -16.97 -0.90 -0.36
N ILE A 165 -16.72 -2.04 -1.00
CA ILE A 165 -15.94 -2.11 -2.25
C ILE A 165 -16.90 -2.43 -3.38
N THR A 166 -16.81 -1.65 -4.46
CA THR A 166 -17.50 -1.91 -5.72
C THR A 166 -16.46 -2.12 -6.83
N ILE A 167 -16.63 -3.17 -7.63
CA ILE A 167 -15.70 -3.56 -8.69
C ILE A 167 -16.45 -3.57 -10.01
N HIS A 168 -15.95 -2.82 -10.99
CA HIS A 168 -16.43 -2.86 -12.37
C HIS A 168 -15.37 -3.53 -13.24
N LEU A 169 -15.68 -4.70 -13.79
CA LEU A 169 -14.84 -5.36 -14.78
C LEU A 169 -15.24 -4.88 -16.17
N LYS A 170 -14.26 -4.46 -16.97
CA LYS A 170 -14.40 -3.94 -18.33
C LYS A 170 -13.54 -4.76 -19.29
N GLY A 171 -13.75 -4.57 -20.59
CA GLY A 171 -13.02 -5.32 -21.63
C GLY A 171 -13.66 -6.67 -21.93
N THR A 172 -12.86 -7.65 -22.31
CA THR A 172 -13.35 -9.01 -22.59
C THR A 172 -13.39 -9.82 -21.30
N VAL A 173 -14.52 -9.76 -20.60
CA VAL A 173 -14.72 -10.47 -19.34
C VAL A 173 -15.21 -11.88 -19.64
N PRO A 174 -14.50 -12.96 -19.20
CA PRO A 174 -14.96 -14.33 -19.35
C PRO A 174 -16.28 -14.57 -18.61
N GLU A 175 -17.18 -15.39 -19.19
CA GLU A 175 -18.48 -15.69 -18.59
C GLU A 175 -18.35 -16.45 -17.26
N ASP A 176 -17.29 -17.24 -17.09
CA ASP A 176 -17.01 -18.03 -15.88
C ASP A 176 -16.16 -17.29 -14.83
N VAL A 177 -15.93 -15.96 -15.00
CA VAL A 177 -15.12 -15.20 -14.06
C VAL A 177 -15.69 -15.24 -12.65
N LYS A 178 -14.85 -15.61 -11.70
CA LYS A 178 -15.14 -15.54 -10.26
C LYS A 178 -14.31 -14.45 -9.63
N VAL A 179 -14.97 -13.60 -8.89
CA VAL A 179 -14.36 -12.47 -8.18
C VAL A 179 -14.33 -12.77 -6.70
N GLN A 180 -13.18 -12.55 -6.06
CA GLN A 180 -13.04 -12.63 -4.61
C GLN A 180 -12.26 -11.45 -4.08
N ILE A 181 -12.66 -10.95 -2.91
CA ILE A 181 -12.07 -9.80 -2.23
C ILE A 181 -11.40 -10.31 -0.95
N ARG A 182 -10.14 -9.94 -0.74
CA ARG A 182 -9.41 -10.30 0.47
C ARG A 182 -9.67 -9.27 1.57
N SER A 183 -10.08 -9.71 2.76
CA SER A 183 -10.31 -8.85 3.92
C SER A 183 -10.12 -9.57 5.24
N CYS A 184 -9.84 -8.82 6.31
CA CYS A 184 -10.16 -9.27 7.65
C CYS A 184 -11.68 -9.40 7.75
N THR A 185 -12.17 -10.48 8.37
CA THR A 185 -13.60 -10.75 8.52
C THR A 185 -14.05 -10.77 9.97
N ASN A 186 -13.10 -10.80 10.90
CA ASN A 186 -13.34 -10.86 12.34
C ASN A 186 -12.79 -9.59 12.99
N GLY A 187 -13.60 -8.96 13.82
CA GLY A 187 -13.25 -7.76 14.54
C GLY A 187 -14.23 -7.49 15.70
N GLU A 188 -14.13 -6.32 16.26
CA GLU A 188 -15.03 -5.82 17.29
C GLU A 188 -15.42 -4.38 16.96
N ILE A 189 -16.65 -4.00 17.29
CA ILE A 189 -17.14 -2.61 17.18
C ILE A 189 -17.54 -2.08 18.55
N SER A 190 -17.15 -0.85 18.85
CA SER A 190 -17.54 -0.15 20.06
C SER A 190 -18.98 0.35 19.95
N VAL A 191 -19.80 0.03 20.95
CA VAL A 191 -21.17 0.60 21.05
C VAL A 191 -21.16 2.06 21.45
N VAL A 192 -20.03 2.59 21.93
CA VAL A 192 -19.90 3.95 22.46
C VAL A 192 -19.71 4.96 21.34
N ASP A 193 -18.84 4.64 20.38
CA ASP A 193 -18.39 5.59 19.34
C ASP A 193 -18.33 4.99 17.93
N GLY A 194 -18.72 3.74 17.75
CA GLY A 194 -18.70 3.05 16.47
C GLY A 194 -17.31 2.65 15.97
N SER A 195 -16.26 2.82 16.76
CA SER A 195 -14.89 2.46 16.37
C SER A 195 -14.77 0.95 16.14
N VAL A 196 -14.15 0.56 15.01
CA VAL A 196 -13.88 -0.84 14.68
C VAL A 196 -12.46 -1.21 15.08
N TYR A 197 -12.31 -2.33 15.77
CA TYR A 197 -11.04 -2.88 16.25
C TYR A 197 -10.76 -4.22 15.60
N LEU A 198 -9.53 -4.43 15.17
CA LEU A 198 -9.03 -5.67 14.60
C LEU A 198 -8.00 -6.29 15.55
N PRO A 199 -8.42 -7.05 16.57
CA PRO A 199 -7.50 -7.61 17.59
C PRO A 199 -6.47 -8.54 16.97
N LYS A 200 -6.84 -9.23 15.90
CA LYS A 200 -5.98 -10.11 15.12
C LYS A 200 -6.26 -9.93 13.64
N LYS A 201 -5.24 -9.58 12.87
CA LYS A 201 -5.35 -9.50 11.41
C LYS A 201 -5.29 -10.92 10.83
N SER A 202 -6.45 -11.46 10.45
CA SER A 202 -6.60 -12.72 9.73
C SER A 202 -7.40 -12.46 8.46
N TYR A 203 -6.79 -12.72 7.30
CA TYR A 203 -7.37 -12.39 6.00
C TYR A 203 -8.02 -13.61 5.36
N TYR A 204 -9.21 -13.40 4.82
CA TYR A 204 -10.00 -14.40 4.12
C TYR A 204 -10.50 -13.85 2.79
N TRP A 205 -10.91 -14.72 1.89
CA TRP A 205 -11.48 -14.37 0.60
C TRP A 205 -13.00 -14.31 0.70
N ILE A 206 -13.56 -13.12 0.46
CA ILE A 206 -15.00 -12.86 0.43
C ILE A 206 -15.47 -12.96 -1.02
N THR A 207 -16.53 -13.73 -1.28
CA THR A 207 -17.23 -13.75 -2.57
C THR A 207 -18.26 -12.62 -2.59
N PRO A 208 -18.10 -11.59 -3.45
CA PRO A 208 -19.00 -10.43 -3.48
C PRO A 208 -20.33 -10.73 -4.16
N LEU A 209 -21.33 -9.87 -3.94
CA LEU A 209 -22.58 -9.85 -4.67
C LEU A 209 -22.38 -9.26 -6.07
N GLN A 210 -22.83 -9.94 -7.09
CA GLN A 210 -22.94 -9.36 -8.42
C GLN A 210 -24.22 -8.50 -8.49
N THR A 211 -24.04 -7.18 -8.56
CA THR A 211 -25.13 -6.19 -8.52
C THR A 211 -25.64 -5.80 -9.91
N ALA A 212 -24.80 -5.96 -10.93
CA ALA A 212 -25.11 -5.77 -12.33
C ALA A 212 -24.13 -6.59 -13.18
N ASP A 213 -24.27 -6.57 -14.50
CA ASP A 213 -23.34 -7.24 -15.40
C ASP A 213 -21.91 -6.76 -15.13
N HIS A 214 -21.01 -7.70 -14.86
CA HIS A 214 -19.61 -7.48 -14.51
C HIS A 214 -19.37 -6.44 -13.38
N THR A 215 -20.38 -6.20 -12.55
CA THR A 215 -20.32 -5.30 -11.40
C THR A 215 -20.53 -6.09 -10.11
N TYR A 216 -19.57 -5.97 -9.20
CA TYR A 216 -19.53 -6.74 -7.95
C TYR A 216 -19.39 -5.80 -6.77
N SER A 217 -20.05 -6.14 -5.65
CA SER A 217 -19.98 -5.32 -4.44
C SER A 217 -19.92 -6.18 -3.19
N ALA A 218 -19.07 -5.80 -2.23
CA ALA A 218 -18.99 -6.43 -0.92
C ALA A 218 -18.71 -5.40 0.18
N ILE A 219 -19.03 -5.80 1.40
CA ILE A 219 -18.72 -5.04 2.61
C ILE A 219 -17.52 -5.69 3.30
N ILE A 220 -16.55 -4.87 3.69
CA ILE A 220 -15.33 -5.27 4.36
C ILE A 220 -15.13 -4.47 5.65
N LEU A 221 -14.30 -4.96 6.57
CA LEU A 221 -13.94 -4.20 7.76
C LEU A 221 -13.05 -3.01 7.42
N PRO A 222 -13.21 -1.85 8.09
CA PRO A 222 -12.29 -0.73 7.99
C PRO A 222 -10.89 -1.16 8.42
N GLN A 223 -9.89 -0.90 7.58
CA GLN A 223 -8.53 -1.35 7.80
C GLN A 223 -7.53 -0.57 6.94
N ASP A 224 -6.25 -0.69 7.30
CA ASP A 224 -5.15 -0.11 6.54
C ASP A 224 -5.03 -0.84 5.19
N ALA A 225 -4.91 -0.07 4.11
CA ALA A 225 -4.80 -0.61 2.76
C ALA A 225 -3.39 -1.11 2.41
N SER A 226 -2.37 -0.79 3.21
CA SER A 226 -0.98 -1.22 3.00
C SER A 226 -0.82 -2.75 2.93
N ASP A 227 -1.68 -3.48 3.65
CA ASP A 227 -1.68 -4.95 3.64
C ASP A 227 -2.15 -5.56 2.29
N TYR A 228 -2.73 -4.74 1.40
CA TYR A 228 -3.22 -5.14 0.07
C TYR A 228 -2.33 -4.68 -1.08
N GLN A 229 -1.34 -3.85 -0.78
CA GLN A 229 -0.31 -3.43 -1.72
C GLN A 229 0.80 -4.48 -1.85
N ARG A 230 0.77 -5.51 -1.00
CA ARG A 230 1.79 -6.57 -0.89
C ARG A 230 1.14 -7.96 -0.88
N GLY A 231 1.91 -8.95 -1.30
CA GLY A 231 1.50 -10.36 -1.21
C GLY A 231 0.30 -10.71 -2.08
N ALA A 232 -0.72 -11.34 -1.53
CA ALA A 232 -1.87 -11.86 -2.27
C ALA A 232 -2.82 -10.77 -2.84
N GLY A 233 -2.49 -9.47 -2.67
CA GLY A 233 -3.30 -8.38 -3.18
C GLY A 233 -4.67 -8.23 -2.49
N LEU A 234 -5.52 -7.40 -3.09
CA LEU A 234 -6.90 -7.16 -2.64
C LEU A 234 -7.90 -8.08 -3.33
N LEU A 235 -7.74 -8.29 -4.63
CA LEU A 235 -8.68 -9.08 -5.43
C LEU A 235 -8.02 -10.32 -6.00
N ARG A 236 -8.83 -11.35 -6.17
CA ARG A 236 -8.51 -12.54 -6.95
C ARG A 236 -9.62 -12.78 -7.96
N LEU A 237 -9.23 -12.87 -9.23
CA LEU A 237 -10.10 -13.22 -10.34
C LEU A 237 -9.69 -14.60 -10.85
N THR A 238 -10.63 -15.52 -10.93
CA THR A 238 -10.38 -16.86 -11.50
C THR A 238 -11.33 -17.13 -12.64
N TYR A 239 -10.84 -17.66 -13.76
CA TYR A 239 -11.62 -18.07 -14.93
C TYR A 239 -10.85 -19.16 -15.69
N GLY A 240 -11.53 -20.21 -16.10
CA GLY A 240 -10.88 -21.42 -16.60
C GLY A 240 -9.83 -21.93 -15.59
N GLU A 241 -8.59 -22.15 -16.06
CA GLU A 241 -7.46 -22.53 -15.20
C GLU A 241 -6.57 -21.32 -14.76
N LYS A 242 -6.98 -20.11 -15.08
CA LYS A 242 -6.23 -18.89 -14.79
C LYS A 242 -6.64 -18.26 -13.46
N GLU A 243 -5.66 -17.73 -12.73
CA GLU A 243 -5.85 -16.91 -11.54
C GLU A 243 -5.08 -15.59 -11.69
N ILE A 244 -5.77 -14.46 -11.53
CA ILE A 244 -5.19 -13.13 -11.55
C ILE A 244 -5.39 -12.49 -10.19
N SER A 245 -4.32 -11.96 -9.60
CA SER A 245 -4.38 -11.17 -8.38
C SER A 245 -4.22 -9.69 -8.70
N TYR A 246 -5.04 -8.84 -8.09
CA TYR A 246 -4.94 -7.39 -8.17
C TYR A 246 -4.50 -6.83 -6.82
N SER A 247 -3.40 -6.08 -6.82
CA SER A 247 -2.92 -5.33 -5.66
C SER A 247 -3.38 -3.88 -5.76
N LEU A 248 -3.74 -3.29 -4.62
CA LEU A 248 -4.13 -1.88 -4.57
C LEU A 248 -2.98 -0.97 -4.97
N ASP A 249 -3.33 0.12 -5.64
CA ASP A 249 -2.41 1.22 -5.84
C ASP A 249 -2.08 1.91 -4.51
N ALA A 250 -0.87 2.44 -4.39
CA ALA A 250 -0.39 3.08 -3.16
C ALA A 250 -1.18 4.34 -2.76
N GLU A 251 -2.02 4.86 -3.66
CA GLU A 251 -2.89 6.01 -3.39
C GLU A 251 -4.03 5.69 -2.41
N VAL A 252 -4.47 4.44 -2.36
CA VAL A 252 -5.47 4.00 -1.38
C VAL A 252 -4.77 3.69 -0.07
N GLN A 253 -4.91 4.55 0.93
CA GLN A 253 -4.20 4.39 2.21
C GLN A 253 -4.99 3.60 3.25
N SER A 254 -6.31 3.69 3.24
CA SER A 254 -7.17 2.97 4.20
C SER A 254 -8.60 2.83 3.70
N PHE A 255 -9.23 1.75 4.12
CA PHE A 255 -10.68 1.55 3.99
C PHE A 255 -11.36 2.12 5.23
N LYS A 256 -12.07 3.25 5.07
CA LYS A 256 -12.67 4.01 6.17
C LYS A 256 -14.13 3.62 6.40
N PRO A 257 -14.64 3.74 7.65
CA PRO A 257 -16.07 3.55 7.94
C PRO A 257 -16.95 4.47 7.10
N GLY A 258 -18.08 3.96 6.63
CA GLY A 258 -19.09 4.73 5.89
C GLY A 258 -18.70 5.16 4.47
N MET A 259 -17.50 4.76 4.01
CA MET A 259 -16.97 5.11 2.70
C MET A 259 -17.10 3.95 1.72
N GLN A 260 -17.09 4.28 0.42
CA GLN A 260 -17.09 3.33 -0.67
C GLN A 260 -15.86 3.53 -1.56
N THR A 261 -15.16 2.44 -1.89
CA THR A 261 -14.10 2.44 -2.92
C THR A 261 -14.61 1.75 -4.18
N THR A 262 -14.50 2.42 -5.32
CA THR A 262 -14.86 1.86 -6.63
C THR A 262 -13.60 1.55 -7.43
N LEU A 263 -13.45 0.29 -7.85
CA LEU A 263 -12.35 -0.19 -8.66
C LEU A 263 -12.85 -0.44 -10.09
N ASN A 264 -12.26 0.25 -11.08
CA ASN A 264 -12.53 0.03 -12.48
C ASN A 264 -11.37 -0.78 -13.09
N LEU A 265 -11.57 -2.06 -13.35
CA LEU A 265 -10.56 -2.99 -13.83
C LEU A 265 -10.87 -3.41 -15.26
N THR A 266 -9.91 -3.28 -16.16
CA THR A 266 -10.04 -3.73 -17.54
C THR A 266 -9.34 -5.07 -17.72
N LEU A 267 -10.11 -6.13 -18.02
CA LEU A 267 -9.56 -7.42 -18.41
C LEU A 267 -9.24 -7.37 -19.91
N LYS A 268 -7.98 -7.64 -20.24
CA LYS A 268 -7.55 -7.77 -21.65
C LYS A 268 -7.70 -9.24 -22.04
N SER A 269 -8.32 -9.47 -23.19
CA SER A 269 -8.53 -10.83 -23.73
C SER A 269 -7.21 -11.56 -23.94
N ALA A 270 -7.11 -12.78 -23.41
CA ALA A 270 -6.03 -13.70 -23.72
C ALA A 270 -6.44 -14.76 -24.78
N GLU A 271 -7.52 -14.53 -25.54
CA GLU A 271 -8.10 -15.56 -26.43
C GLU A 271 -7.70 -15.51 -27.90
N THR A 272 -6.97 -14.49 -28.31
CA THR A 272 -6.28 -14.55 -29.60
C THR A 272 -4.80 -14.51 -29.30
N GLY A 273 -4.01 -15.42 -29.86
CA GLY A 273 -2.55 -15.48 -29.73
C GLY A 273 -1.80 -14.21 -30.23
N ASP A 274 -2.49 -13.12 -30.33
CA ASP A 274 -2.01 -11.78 -30.43
C ASP A 274 -2.00 -11.18 -29.02
N GLU A 275 -0.92 -11.43 -28.23
CA GLU A 275 -0.53 -10.53 -27.15
C GLU A 275 -0.62 -9.12 -27.73
N VAL A 276 -1.43 -8.23 -27.14
CA VAL A 276 -1.42 -6.83 -27.51
C VAL A 276 -0.04 -6.32 -27.10
N VAL A 277 0.87 -6.36 -28.04
CA VAL A 277 2.23 -5.84 -27.91
C VAL A 277 2.07 -4.37 -27.56
N ASP A 278 2.59 -3.95 -26.42
CA ASP A 278 2.62 -2.55 -26.01
C ASP A 278 3.61 -1.83 -26.95
N THR A 279 3.09 -1.38 -28.11
CA THR A 279 3.90 -0.82 -29.20
C THR A 279 4.70 0.40 -28.77
N GLU A 280 4.32 1.05 -27.67
CA GLU A 280 5.10 2.13 -27.07
C GLU A 280 6.46 1.64 -26.55
N PHE A 281 6.50 0.42 -26.01
CA PHE A 281 7.68 -0.15 -25.37
C PHE A 281 8.36 -1.24 -26.19
N ALA A 282 7.63 -1.94 -27.06
CA ALA A 282 8.17 -3.08 -27.81
C ALA A 282 9.43 -2.71 -28.62
N ASN A 283 10.52 -3.43 -28.37
CA ASN A 283 11.85 -3.19 -28.98
C ASN A 283 12.38 -1.76 -28.79
N GLN A 284 11.97 -1.07 -27.70
CA GLN A 284 12.38 0.29 -27.40
C GLN A 284 13.29 0.33 -26.17
N THR A 285 14.11 1.39 -26.11
CA THR A 285 14.88 1.76 -24.91
C THR A 285 14.30 3.04 -24.35
N HIS A 286 13.93 3.01 -23.08
CA HIS A 286 13.40 4.17 -22.36
C HIS A 286 14.34 4.56 -21.23
N TRP A 287 14.48 5.87 -21.02
CA TRP A 287 15.26 6.44 -19.93
C TRP A 287 14.33 7.23 -18.99
N VAL A 288 14.71 7.30 -17.73
CA VAL A 288 14.01 8.15 -16.76
C VAL A 288 13.98 9.58 -17.26
N TYR A 289 12.89 10.28 -17.02
CA TYR A 289 12.69 11.66 -17.47
C TYR A 289 13.88 12.56 -17.15
N GLY A 290 14.34 13.32 -18.13
CA GLY A 290 15.49 14.22 -18.04
C GLY A 290 16.84 13.56 -18.29
N ILE A 291 16.89 12.25 -18.54
CA ILE A 291 18.12 11.54 -18.90
C ILE A 291 18.16 11.39 -20.42
N THR A 292 19.24 11.85 -21.00
CA THR A 292 19.50 11.70 -22.43
C THR A 292 20.73 10.81 -22.61
N SER A 293 20.48 9.56 -22.94
CA SER A 293 21.56 8.61 -23.19
C SER A 293 21.31 7.80 -24.45
N PRO A 294 22.36 7.47 -25.19
CA PRO A 294 22.23 6.65 -26.38
C PRO A 294 21.79 5.24 -26.02
N VAL A 295 21.10 4.59 -26.93
CA VAL A 295 20.87 3.14 -26.88
C VAL A 295 22.21 2.43 -26.83
N CYS A 296 22.29 1.32 -26.11
CA CYS A 296 23.52 0.51 -26.06
C CYS A 296 23.87 0.03 -27.47
N PRO A 297 25.08 0.32 -27.95
CA PRO A 297 25.51 -0.11 -29.27
C PRO A 297 25.65 -1.65 -29.36
N THR A 298 25.86 -2.14 -30.55
CA THR A 298 26.20 -3.56 -30.78
C THR A 298 27.52 -3.93 -30.10
N LEU A 299 27.75 -5.21 -29.85
CA LEU A 299 28.97 -5.67 -29.18
C LEU A 299 30.25 -5.26 -29.90
N ASP A 300 30.23 -5.18 -31.24
CA ASP A 300 31.38 -4.78 -32.05
C ASP A 300 31.69 -3.27 -31.97
N GLU A 301 30.71 -2.47 -31.54
CA GLU A 301 30.84 -1.02 -31.39
C GLU A 301 31.23 -0.63 -29.96
N ILE A 302 31.09 -1.54 -28.98
CA ILE A 302 31.43 -1.26 -27.59
C ILE A 302 32.96 -1.29 -27.41
N GLN A 303 33.49 -0.22 -26.85
CA GLN A 303 34.92 -0.11 -26.58
C GLN A 303 35.36 -1.12 -25.51
N THR A 304 36.62 -1.61 -25.63
CA THR A 304 37.19 -2.55 -24.68
C THR A 304 38.35 -1.87 -23.97
N TYR A 305 38.34 -1.90 -22.65
CA TYR A 305 39.38 -1.39 -21.79
C TYR A 305 39.90 -2.49 -20.85
N HIS A 306 41.18 -2.48 -20.54
CA HIS A 306 41.67 -3.35 -19.48
C HIS A 306 41.20 -2.87 -18.12
N VAL A 307 40.95 -3.78 -17.19
CA VAL A 307 40.40 -3.48 -15.87
C VAL A 307 41.24 -2.50 -15.03
N TRP A 308 42.51 -2.35 -15.36
CA TRP A 308 43.43 -1.40 -14.70
C TRP A 308 43.55 -0.03 -15.42
N GLU A 309 42.90 0.13 -16.56
CA GLU A 309 42.87 1.42 -17.24
C GLU A 309 41.95 2.39 -16.51
N SER A 310 42.50 3.53 -16.10
CA SER A 310 41.77 4.51 -15.28
C SER A 310 41.23 5.71 -16.06
N ASN A 311 41.59 5.85 -17.35
CA ASN A 311 41.27 7.01 -18.18
C ASN A 311 40.29 6.64 -19.29
N ILE A 312 39.13 6.09 -18.93
CA ILE A 312 38.04 5.84 -19.87
C ILE A 312 37.34 7.18 -20.15
N PRO A 313 37.16 7.57 -21.43
CA PRO A 313 36.49 8.84 -21.76
C PRO A 313 35.06 8.91 -21.24
N ASP A 314 34.56 10.12 -21.04
CA ASP A 314 33.19 10.38 -20.62
C ASP A 314 32.17 10.06 -21.72
N GLY A 315 31.02 9.49 -21.33
CA GLY A 315 29.91 9.19 -22.23
C GLY A 315 30.17 8.05 -23.23
N VAL A 316 31.04 7.14 -22.87
CA VAL A 316 31.47 6.02 -23.72
C VAL A 316 30.88 4.70 -23.21
N TRP A 317 30.33 3.92 -24.15
CA TRP A 317 29.98 2.52 -23.88
C TRP A 317 31.22 1.64 -23.92
N PHE A 318 31.44 0.83 -22.86
CA PHE A 318 32.62 0.00 -22.77
C PHE A 318 32.39 -1.32 -22.03
N ARG A 319 33.36 -2.22 -22.16
CA ARG A 319 33.49 -3.49 -21.41
C ARG A 319 34.91 -3.61 -20.90
N TYR A 320 35.11 -4.38 -19.82
CA TYR A 320 36.43 -4.69 -19.34
C TYR A 320 36.98 -5.96 -19.96
N LEU A 321 38.28 -5.92 -20.25
CA LEU A 321 39.07 -7.07 -20.54
C LEU A 321 39.88 -7.43 -19.28
N TYR A 322 39.63 -8.60 -18.73
CA TYR A 322 40.39 -9.15 -17.58
C TYR A 322 40.97 -10.50 -17.94
N ASN A 323 42.31 -10.63 -17.86
CA ASN A 323 43.04 -11.86 -18.22
C ASN A 323 42.64 -12.45 -19.60
N GLY A 324 42.46 -11.61 -20.60
CA GLY A 324 42.05 -12.01 -21.95
C GLY A 324 40.60 -12.39 -22.14
N LEU A 325 39.75 -12.21 -21.09
CA LEU A 325 38.32 -12.45 -21.15
C LEU A 325 37.58 -11.13 -21.00
N LEU A 326 36.61 -10.86 -21.90
CA LEU A 326 35.69 -9.77 -21.74
C LEU A 326 34.70 -10.06 -20.58
N ASP A 327 34.44 -9.06 -19.78
CA ASP A 327 33.41 -9.17 -18.74
C ASP A 327 31.99 -9.21 -19.36
N ASN A 328 31.01 -9.62 -18.54
CA ASN A 328 29.63 -9.78 -18.98
C ASN A 328 28.77 -8.55 -18.63
N VAL A 329 29.37 -7.37 -18.60
CA VAL A 329 28.68 -6.12 -18.28
C VAL A 329 29.04 -5.05 -19.27
N ASN A 330 28.02 -4.37 -19.83
CA ASN A 330 28.24 -3.15 -20.59
C ASN A 330 28.10 -1.97 -19.62
N TYR A 331 29.03 -1.06 -19.68
CA TYR A 331 29.08 0.14 -18.87
C TYR A 331 28.93 1.37 -19.75
N LEU A 332 28.29 2.41 -19.23
CA LEU A 332 28.27 3.74 -19.83
C LEU A 332 28.88 4.72 -18.83
N THR A 333 30.01 5.33 -19.18
CA THR A 333 30.63 6.34 -18.32
C THR A 333 29.77 7.57 -18.22
N TRP A 334 29.84 8.18 -17.04
CA TRP A 334 29.21 9.47 -16.81
C TRP A 334 29.79 10.56 -17.72
N LYS A 335 28.97 11.53 -18.10
CA LYS A 335 29.39 12.78 -18.73
C LYS A 335 28.55 13.95 -18.21
N GLU A 336 29.07 15.15 -18.30
CA GLU A 336 28.34 16.35 -17.93
C GLU A 336 27.02 16.45 -18.70
N GLY A 337 25.93 16.73 -18.00
CA GLY A 337 24.59 16.83 -18.58
C GLY A 337 23.90 15.49 -18.87
N CYS A 338 24.43 14.35 -18.43
CA CYS A 338 23.80 13.04 -18.62
C CYS A 338 22.48 12.89 -17.87
N GLY A 339 22.29 13.63 -16.79
CA GLY A 339 21.05 13.68 -16.01
C GLY A 339 20.90 12.64 -14.90
N TRP A 340 21.76 11.61 -14.86
CA TRP A 340 21.73 10.65 -13.75
C TRP A 340 22.68 11.02 -12.62
N TYR A 341 22.44 10.45 -11.45
CA TYR A 341 23.21 10.60 -10.24
C TYR A 341 23.70 9.24 -9.73
N ASP A 342 24.87 9.18 -9.13
CA ASP A 342 25.45 7.97 -8.57
C ASP A 342 26.20 8.26 -7.26
N CYS A 343 25.45 8.37 -6.17
CA CYS A 343 26.02 8.52 -4.83
C CYS A 343 26.58 7.19 -4.37
N ASN A 344 27.87 7.13 -4.08
CA ASN A 344 28.55 5.92 -3.66
C ASN A 344 28.87 5.88 -2.16
N LYS A 345 28.88 4.69 -1.60
CA LYS A 345 29.29 4.42 -0.23
C LYS A 345 30.80 4.37 -0.09
N THR A 346 31.30 4.76 1.08
CA THR A 346 32.74 4.80 1.38
C THR A 346 33.25 3.51 2.05
N PHE A 347 32.42 2.49 2.22
CA PHE A 347 32.73 1.17 2.80
C PHE A 347 33.50 1.18 4.12
N GLY A 348 33.25 2.16 4.97
CA GLY A 348 33.54 2.01 6.37
C GLY A 348 34.98 2.25 6.81
N TYR A 349 35.88 2.68 5.95
CA TYR A 349 37.20 3.08 6.42
C TYR A 349 37.17 4.38 7.24
N LYS A 350 36.11 5.19 7.11
CA LYS A 350 35.91 6.41 7.94
C LYS A 350 34.42 6.75 8.06
N GLY A 351 33.64 5.99 8.82
CA GLY A 351 32.30 6.41 9.14
C GLY A 351 31.20 5.37 9.03
N GLY A 352 31.48 4.20 8.49
CA GLY A 352 30.59 3.06 8.55
C GLY A 352 29.26 3.26 7.83
N ASP A 353 29.26 3.39 6.49
CA ASP A 353 28.04 3.53 5.67
C ASP A 353 27.68 2.26 4.86
N GLY A 354 28.33 1.14 5.13
CA GLY A 354 28.18 -0.09 4.36
C GLY A 354 26.74 -0.59 4.23
N ASN A 355 25.88 -0.35 5.22
CA ASN A 355 24.46 -0.73 5.22
C ASN A 355 23.52 0.40 4.75
N MET A 356 24.04 1.51 4.24
CA MET A 356 23.26 2.68 3.85
C MET A 356 23.00 2.75 2.33
N CYS A 357 22.96 1.63 1.64
CA CYS A 357 22.62 1.58 0.21
C CYS A 357 21.26 2.24 -0.10
N TRP A 358 20.28 2.07 0.79
CA TRP A 358 19.00 2.73 0.72
C TRP A 358 19.11 4.26 0.73
N ALA A 359 20.00 4.80 1.55
CA ALA A 359 20.21 6.25 1.68
C ALA A 359 20.95 6.81 0.45
N ALA A 360 21.94 6.09 -0.09
CA ALA A 360 22.60 6.47 -1.33
C ALA A 360 21.61 6.47 -2.51
N THR A 361 20.78 5.43 -2.62
CA THR A 361 19.70 5.36 -3.61
C THR A 361 18.68 6.49 -3.42
N ALA A 362 18.21 6.73 -2.20
CA ALA A 362 17.31 7.86 -1.91
C ALA A 362 17.94 9.20 -2.30
N SER A 363 19.26 9.37 -2.10
CA SER A 363 19.97 10.60 -2.48
C SER A 363 20.00 10.80 -3.99
N ASN A 364 20.22 9.75 -4.79
CA ASN A 364 20.14 9.82 -6.25
C ASN A 364 18.75 10.28 -6.71
N LEU A 365 17.71 9.66 -6.15
CA LEU A 365 16.31 9.98 -6.46
C LEU A 365 15.95 11.42 -6.06
N LEU A 366 16.45 11.88 -4.91
CA LEU A 366 16.22 13.25 -4.40
C LEU A 366 16.98 14.29 -5.22
N HIS A 367 18.22 14.04 -5.65
CA HIS A 367 18.94 14.93 -6.56
C HIS A 367 18.20 15.12 -7.88
N TRP A 368 17.71 14.02 -8.45
CA TRP A 368 16.86 14.05 -9.64
C TRP A 368 15.58 14.86 -9.39
N TRP A 369 14.89 14.60 -8.28
CA TRP A 369 13.65 15.28 -7.91
C TRP A 369 13.84 16.79 -7.71
N LEU A 370 14.90 17.20 -6.99
CA LEU A 370 15.24 18.61 -6.76
C LEU A 370 15.60 19.33 -8.05
N ASN A 371 16.36 18.67 -8.93
CA ASN A 371 16.76 19.24 -10.21
C ASN A 371 15.54 19.53 -11.10
N HIS A 372 14.63 18.56 -11.23
CA HIS A 372 13.44 18.72 -12.05
C HIS A 372 12.35 19.62 -11.43
N ASN A 373 12.42 19.88 -10.13
CA ASN A 373 11.59 20.83 -9.41
C ASN A 373 12.33 22.14 -9.06
N SER A 374 13.47 22.42 -9.68
CA SER A 374 14.38 23.52 -9.27
C SER A 374 13.70 24.88 -9.17
N LYS A 375 12.80 25.23 -10.07
CA LYS A 375 12.04 26.50 -10.01
C LYS A 375 11.15 26.57 -8.78
N TYR A 376 10.47 25.49 -8.44
CA TYR A 376 9.61 25.39 -7.25
C TYR A 376 10.44 25.39 -5.96
N VAL A 377 11.56 24.68 -5.96
CA VAL A 377 12.49 24.65 -4.81
C VAL A 377 13.03 26.05 -4.53
N GLN A 378 13.46 26.81 -5.53
CA GLN A 378 13.90 28.20 -5.39
C GLN A 378 12.79 29.09 -4.82
N ALA A 379 11.57 28.99 -5.35
CA ALA A 379 10.42 29.74 -4.87
C ALA A 379 10.05 29.37 -3.43
N TYR A 380 10.15 28.09 -3.08
CA TYR A 380 9.92 27.58 -1.74
C TYR A 380 10.94 28.15 -0.74
N GLU A 381 12.24 28.05 -1.05
CA GLU A 381 13.31 28.57 -0.18
C GLU A 381 13.23 30.09 0.00
N ALA A 382 12.82 30.83 -1.04
CA ALA A 382 12.55 32.26 -0.94
C ALA A 382 11.37 32.59 -0.01
N ARG A 383 10.35 31.73 0.02
CA ARG A 383 9.16 31.91 0.86
C ARG A 383 9.38 31.42 2.31
N TYR A 384 10.21 30.38 2.48
CA TYR A 384 10.47 29.71 3.76
C TYR A 384 11.97 29.60 4.03
N PRO A 385 12.68 30.72 4.30
CA PRO A 385 14.15 30.74 4.34
C PRO A 385 14.77 30.05 5.57
N GLY A 386 13.96 29.55 6.50
CA GLY A 386 14.44 29.05 7.81
C GLY A 386 15.11 27.68 7.78
N ASN A 387 14.96 26.88 6.73
CA ASN A 387 15.51 25.52 6.68
C ASN A 387 15.86 25.12 5.22
N PRO A 388 16.97 25.65 4.67
CA PRO A 388 17.38 25.29 3.31
C PRO A 388 17.74 23.79 3.24
N CYS A 389 17.28 23.10 2.22
CA CYS A 389 17.61 21.69 2.05
C CYS A 389 19.05 21.51 1.52
N PRO A 390 19.76 20.46 1.95
CA PRO A 390 20.99 20.05 1.31
C PRO A 390 20.66 19.60 -0.13
N LYS A 391 21.35 20.14 -1.13
CA LYS A 391 21.04 19.89 -2.54
C LYS A 391 22.25 19.85 -3.47
N VAL A 392 23.43 20.19 -2.96
CA VAL A 392 24.62 20.19 -3.80
C VAL A 392 25.08 18.77 -4.09
N TYR A 393 25.26 18.49 -5.35
CA TYR A 393 25.90 17.29 -5.85
C TYR A 393 27.07 17.70 -6.73
N HIS A 394 28.27 17.45 -6.21
CA HIS A 394 29.50 17.58 -6.97
C HIS A 394 29.80 16.24 -7.62
N GLN A 395 29.49 16.18 -8.87
CA GLN A 395 29.80 15.01 -9.64
C GLN A 395 31.28 14.93 -9.89
N MET A 396 31.75 13.70 -9.98
CA MET A 396 33.08 13.23 -10.32
C MET A 396 33.96 14.29 -11.00
N THR A 397 34.61 15.08 -10.16
CA THR A 397 35.69 15.95 -10.57
C THR A 397 36.96 15.11 -10.82
N GLU A 398 38.06 15.76 -11.15
CA GLU A 398 39.39 15.13 -11.31
C GLU A 398 39.81 14.22 -10.17
N SER A 399 39.21 14.36 -8.97
CA SER A 399 39.47 13.52 -7.79
C SER A 399 38.67 12.23 -7.77
N LYS A 400 37.76 11.99 -8.72
CA LYS A 400 36.87 10.81 -8.78
C LYS A 400 36.06 10.57 -7.49
N GLN A 401 35.71 11.62 -6.78
CA GLN A 401 34.86 11.56 -5.59
C GLN A 401 33.55 12.27 -5.86
N ASP A 402 32.45 11.57 -5.67
CA ASP A 402 31.16 12.20 -5.62
C ASP A 402 30.92 12.79 -4.22
N HIS A 403 30.38 13.99 -4.17
CA HIS A 403 29.97 14.64 -2.94
C HIS A 403 28.49 14.98 -3.00
N SER A 404 27.68 14.15 -2.38
CA SER A 404 26.26 14.42 -2.17
C SER A 404 26.02 14.99 -0.78
N GLU A 405 25.58 16.26 -0.70
CA GLU A 405 25.13 16.82 0.57
C GLU A 405 23.93 16.07 1.15
N ILE A 406 23.05 15.53 0.29
CA ILE A 406 21.90 14.74 0.71
C ILE A 406 22.36 13.44 1.36
N PHE A 407 23.29 12.71 0.73
CA PHE A 407 23.83 11.48 1.31
C PHE A 407 24.58 11.75 2.63
N ASN A 408 25.33 12.84 2.69
CA ASN A 408 25.97 13.28 3.94
C ASN A 408 24.94 13.63 5.03
N PHE A 409 23.82 14.25 4.67
CA PHE A 409 22.74 14.50 5.61
C PHE A 409 22.13 13.21 6.15
N PHE A 410 21.90 12.20 5.30
CA PHE A 410 21.45 10.87 5.76
C PHE A 410 22.49 10.21 6.68
N LYS A 411 23.77 10.23 6.33
CA LYS A 411 24.85 9.67 7.18
C LYS A 411 24.94 10.33 8.55
N ASN A 412 24.63 11.61 8.63
CA ASN A 412 24.62 12.34 9.90
C ASN A 412 23.31 12.13 10.70
N SER A 413 22.24 11.75 10.04
CA SER A 413 20.90 11.61 10.65
C SER A 413 20.57 10.17 11.07
N PHE A 414 21.27 9.16 10.53
CA PHE A 414 20.98 7.75 10.75
C PHE A 414 22.22 6.95 11.10
N PRO A 415 22.07 5.92 11.95
CA PRO A 415 23.12 4.92 12.12
C PRO A 415 23.29 4.09 10.85
N ASN A 416 24.46 3.44 10.73
CA ASN A 416 24.76 2.53 9.61
C ASN A 416 23.91 1.23 9.69
N LEU A 417 22.65 1.33 9.35
CA LEU A 417 21.67 0.24 9.36
C LEU A 417 20.88 0.24 8.04
N GLY A 418 20.43 -0.96 7.64
CA GLY A 418 19.54 -1.13 6.49
C GLY A 418 18.16 -0.48 6.72
N SER A 419 17.60 0.08 5.65
CA SER A 419 16.24 0.63 5.59
C SER A 419 15.72 0.61 4.15
N TRP A 420 14.61 1.33 3.88
CA TRP A 420 14.02 1.44 2.56
C TRP A 420 14.22 2.84 1.98
N GLU A 421 14.58 2.91 0.70
CA GLU A 421 14.77 4.17 -0.03
C GLU A 421 13.49 5.01 -0.08
N THR A 422 12.32 4.38 -0.21
CA THR A 422 10.99 5.03 -0.15
C THR A 422 10.82 5.84 1.12
N GLY A 423 11.18 5.25 2.27
CA GLY A 423 11.13 5.94 3.55
C GLY A 423 12.11 7.10 3.61
N GLY A 424 13.31 6.94 3.05
CA GLY A 424 14.32 8.02 2.98
C GLY A 424 13.82 9.22 2.19
N VAL A 425 13.27 9.00 1.00
CA VAL A 425 12.72 10.07 0.15
C VAL A 425 11.58 10.81 0.85
N ASN A 426 10.57 10.08 1.34
CA ASN A 426 9.42 10.71 2.00
C ASN A 426 9.83 11.43 3.29
N TRP A 427 10.71 10.85 4.11
CA TRP A 427 11.19 11.51 5.32
C TRP A 427 11.95 12.80 5.02
N PHE A 428 12.82 12.82 4.00
CA PHE A 428 13.53 14.04 3.58
C PHE A 428 12.56 15.14 3.15
N ILE A 429 11.51 14.81 2.40
CA ILE A 429 10.59 15.79 1.83
C ILE A 429 9.57 16.28 2.86
N ASN A 430 8.86 15.38 3.55
CA ASN A 430 7.71 15.71 4.39
C ASN A 430 7.74 15.12 5.81
N GLY A 431 8.85 14.52 6.23
CA GLY A 431 9.01 13.93 7.55
C GLY A 431 8.31 12.58 7.74
N ASP A 432 7.78 11.97 6.68
CA ASP A 432 7.15 10.66 6.76
C ASP A 432 8.19 9.52 6.75
N GLY A 433 8.52 9.03 7.93
CA GLY A 433 9.48 7.93 8.11
C GLY A 433 8.84 6.56 8.32
N ARG A 434 7.58 6.33 7.94
CA ARG A 434 6.87 5.07 8.19
C ARG A 434 7.59 3.82 7.67
N ASN A 435 8.32 3.96 6.56
CA ASN A 435 9.08 2.87 5.94
C ASN A 435 10.58 2.90 6.31
N LEU A 436 10.97 3.70 7.29
CA LEU A 436 12.31 3.67 7.87
C LEU A 436 12.40 2.71 9.05
N ASN A 437 13.61 2.26 9.37
CA ASN A 437 13.82 1.55 10.62
C ASN A 437 13.53 2.48 11.83
N ALA A 438 13.31 1.90 13.01
CA ALA A 438 12.80 2.62 14.19
C ALA A 438 13.69 3.78 14.72
N ASN A 439 14.91 3.96 14.20
CA ASN A 439 15.91 4.91 14.73
C ASN A 439 15.95 6.23 13.98
N TYR A 440 14.90 6.63 13.27
CA TYR A 440 14.85 7.93 12.62
C TYR A 440 14.40 9.05 13.56
N ASN A 441 14.84 10.28 13.28
CA ASN A 441 14.36 11.46 13.99
C ASN A 441 12.88 11.72 13.65
N LYS A 442 11.99 11.43 14.59
CA LYS A 442 10.54 11.59 14.45
C LYS A 442 10.07 13.05 14.51
N ASP A 443 10.91 13.95 15.05
CA ASP A 443 10.61 15.37 15.17
C ASP A 443 10.98 16.15 13.91
N PHE A 444 11.76 15.55 13.02
CA PHE A 444 12.06 16.13 11.71
C PHE A 444 10.82 16.13 10.83
N LYS A 445 10.41 17.30 10.40
CA LYS A 445 9.17 17.52 9.63
C LYS A 445 9.35 17.38 8.11
N GLY A 446 10.58 17.19 7.64
CA GLY A 446 10.95 17.25 6.23
C GLY A 446 11.31 18.68 5.78
N PHE A 447 12.08 18.76 4.69
CA PHE A 447 12.53 20.06 4.17
C PHE A 447 11.43 20.84 3.43
N PHE A 448 10.34 20.19 3.01
CA PHE A 448 9.26 20.77 2.21
C PHE A 448 7.88 20.60 2.86
N CYS A 449 7.83 20.45 4.19
CA CYS A 449 6.62 20.14 4.95
C CYS A 449 5.50 21.19 4.87
N GLU A 450 5.81 22.44 4.51
CA GLU A 450 4.83 23.50 4.31
C GLU A 450 4.01 23.33 3.02
N VAL A 451 4.52 22.51 2.08
CA VAL A 451 3.87 22.21 0.81
C VAL A 451 3.41 20.76 0.75
N PHE A 452 4.24 19.85 1.25
CA PHE A 452 3.96 18.42 1.26
C PHE A 452 3.53 17.97 2.66
N ALA A 453 2.23 17.79 2.85
CA ALA A 453 1.72 17.20 4.09
C ALA A 453 2.25 15.76 4.27
N LYS A 454 2.34 15.33 5.53
CA LYS A 454 2.97 14.04 5.90
C LYS A 454 2.32 12.81 5.26
N ASP A 455 1.04 12.91 4.88
CA ASP A 455 0.28 11.89 4.17
C ASP A 455 0.37 11.97 2.63
N ASN A 456 1.00 13.02 2.10
CA ASN A 456 1.26 13.18 0.67
C ASN A 456 2.56 12.49 0.27
N ALA A 457 2.52 11.20 0.05
CA ALA A 457 3.67 10.43 -0.38
C ALA A 457 4.21 10.94 -1.73
N VAL A 458 5.52 11.19 -1.78
CA VAL A 458 6.26 11.51 -3.02
C VAL A 458 6.88 10.25 -3.60
N ALA A 459 7.29 9.33 -2.76
CA ALA A 459 7.78 8.02 -3.14
C ALA A 459 6.80 6.92 -2.73
N THR A 460 6.58 5.98 -3.63
CA THR A 460 5.75 4.78 -3.43
C THR A 460 6.55 3.53 -3.74
N GLU A 461 6.20 2.39 -3.15
CA GLU A 461 6.93 1.14 -3.34
C GLU A 461 6.01 -0.06 -3.61
N THR A 462 6.56 -1.06 -4.31
CA THR A 462 5.95 -2.38 -4.43
C THR A 462 6.96 -3.48 -4.15
N HIS A 463 6.52 -4.54 -3.50
CA HIS A 463 7.30 -5.76 -3.26
C HIS A 463 6.77 -6.96 -4.07
N ASN A 464 5.75 -6.72 -4.89
CA ASN A 464 5.28 -7.73 -5.84
C ASN A 464 6.11 -7.65 -7.11
N MET A 465 7.04 -8.57 -7.26
CA MET A 465 7.96 -8.69 -8.39
C MET A 465 7.58 -9.83 -9.33
N SER A 466 6.27 -10.12 -9.47
CA SER A 466 5.77 -10.92 -10.57
C SER A 466 6.12 -10.26 -11.91
N LYS A 467 6.29 -11.05 -12.97
CA LYS A 467 6.61 -10.52 -14.31
C LYS A 467 5.68 -9.39 -14.71
N GLU A 468 4.38 -9.59 -14.54
CA GLU A 468 3.36 -8.60 -14.91
C GLU A 468 3.49 -7.30 -14.10
N ASN A 469 3.53 -7.40 -12.77
CA ASN A 469 3.59 -6.23 -11.90
C ASN A 469 4.89 -5.44 -12.07
N PHE A 470 6.02 -6.13 -12.19
CA PHE A 470 7.31 -5.49 -12.44
C PHE A 470 7.30 -4.68 -13.74
N ASN A 471 6.85 -5.27 -14.86
CA ASN A 471 6.75 -4.57 -16.13
C ASN A 471 5.78 -3.39 -16.08
N ARG A 472 4.64 -3.55 -15.42
CA ARG A 472 3.66 -2.48 -15.24
C ARG A 472 4.26 -1.28 -14.51
N TRP A 473 4.98 -1.50 -13.41
CA TRP A 473 5.60 -0.43 -12.62
C TRP A 473 6.73 0.28 -13.38
N ILE A 474 7.56 -0.44 -14.09
CA ILE A 474 8.62 0.16 -14.91
C ILE A 474 8.01 1.02 -16.05
N LYS A 475 7.01 0.51 -16.76
CA LYS A 475 6.31 1.25 -17.81
C LYS A 475 5.60 2.50 -17.27
N GLU A 476 4.92 2.35 -16.12
CA GLU A 476 4.27 3.47 -15.42
C GLU A 476 5.29 4.58 -15.10
N ALA A 477 6.46 4.23 -14.58
CA ALA A 477 7.49 5.20 -14.27
C ALA A 477 7.91 6.04 -15.50
N PHE A 478 8.10 5.40 -16.64
CA PHE A 478 8.47 6.12 -17.87
C PHE A 478 7.33 6.98 -18.42
N ARG A 479 6.09 6.46 -18.41
CA ARG A 479 4.90 7.19 -18.87
C ARG A 479 4.58 8.43 -18.04
N THR A 480 4.82 8.33 -16.74
CA THR A 480 4.41 9.37 -15.78
C THR A 480 5.60 10.16 -15.22
N HIS A 481 6.76 10.07 -15.88
CA HIS A 481 7.97 10.82 -15.53
C HIS A 481 8.43 10.63 -14.07
N LYS A 482 8.47 9.39 -13.61
CA LYS A 482 8.94 9.03 -12.26
C LYS A 482 10.36 8.47 -12.31
N ALA A 483 11.17 8.76 -11.27
CA ALA A 483 12.44 8.09 -11.07
C ALA A 483 12.26 6.76 -10.35
N ILE A 484 13.22 5.84 -10.51
CA ILE A 484 13.08 4.45 -10.12
C ILE A 484 14.23 4.01 -9.22
N GLY A 485 13.91 3.66 -7.96
CA GLY A 485 14.77 2.88 -7.08
C GLY A 485 14.38 1.41 -7.11
N PHE A 486 15.30 0.51 -6.78
CA PHE A 486 15.00 -0.91 -6.65
C PHE A 486 15.93 -1.59 -5.66
N SER A 487 15.46 -2.69 -5.09
CA SER A 487 16.26 -3.52 -4.21
C SER A 487 16.37 -4.94 -4.74
N VAL A 488 17.54 -5.53 -4.58
CA VAL A 488 17.85 -6.91 -4.97
C VAL A 488 18.39 -7.72 -3.80
N PHE A 489 18.18 -9.01 -3.83
CA PHE A 489 18.78 -9.97 -2.91
C PHE A 489 19.84 -10.79 -3.64
N GLY A 490 21.00 -10.99 -2.98
CA GLY A 490 22.08 -11.81 -3.53
C GLY A 490 22.93 -11.09 -4.60
N PHE A 491 22.97 -9.76 -4.62
CA PHE A 491 23.77 -9.00 -5.58
C PHE A 491 25.26 -9.04 -5.22
N ALA A 492 26.09 -9.32 -6.22
CA ALA A 492 27.54 -9.31 -6.27
C ALA A 492 28.25 -9.05 -4.94
N ASN A 493 28.67 -10.08 -4.23
CA ASN A 493 29.45 -10.02 -2.97
C ASN A 493 28.75 -9.35 -1.77
N ALA A 494 27.48 -8.94 -1.86
CA ALA A 494 26.71 -8.37 -0.75
C ALA A 494 26.33 -9.41 0.32
N GLY A 495 26.83 -10.62 0.24
CA GLY A 495 26.49 -11.71 1.15
C GLY A 495 25.01 -12.12 1.03
N SER A 496 24.37 -12.42 2.16
CA SER A 496 22.94 -12.75 2.22
C SER A 496 22.03 -11.52 2.38
N GLY A 497 22.56 -10.29 2.17
CA GLY A 497 21.83 -9.04 2.37
C GLY A 497 21.08 -8.55 1.14
N MET A 498 20.15 -7.61 1.37
CA MET A 498 19.53 -6.83 0.31
C MET A 498 20.42 -5.65 -0.07
N HIS A 499 20.35 -5.25 -1.34
CA HIS A 499 21.08 -4.10 -1.86
C HIS A 499 20.14 -3.19 -2.65
N ALA A 500 20.10 -1.90 -2.31
CA ALA A 500 19.30 -0.89 -2.99
C ALA A 500 20.15 -0.14 -4.02
N MET A 501 19.60 0.12 -5.19
CA MET A 501 20.24 0.77 -6.33
C MET A 501 19.25 1.65 -7.10
N THR A 502 19.74 2.43 -8.08
CA THR A 502 18.91 3.36 -8.86
C THR A 502 18.86 2.95 -10.32
N ILE A 503 17.66 2.71 -10.87
CA ILE A 503 17.44 2.47 -12.29
C ILE A 503 17.29 3.80 -13.02
N TRP A 504 18.04 3.96 -14.11
CA TRP A 504 17.99 5.13 -14.97
C TRP A 504 17.41 4.85 -16.35
N GLY A 505 17.32 3.59 -16.77
CA GLY A 505 16.73 3.21 -18.04
C GLY A 505 16.41 1.72 -18.11
N ALA A 506 15.67 1.34 -19.15
CA ALA A 506 15.36 -0.06 -19.46
C ALA A 506 15.23 -0.27 -20.96
N GLU A 507 15.62 -1.46 -21.42
CA GLU A 507 15.31 -1.95 -22.77
C GLU A 507 14.18 -2.96 -22.67
N PHE A 508 13.30 -2.93 -23.64
CA PHE A 508 12.15 -3.82 -23.75
C PHE A 508 12.31 -4.78 -24.93
N ASP A 509 11.87 -6.00 -24.74
CA ASP A 509 11.81 -7.02 -25.78
C ASP A 509 10.66 -6.76 -26.79
N ALA A 510 10.52 -7.66 -27.77
CA ALA A 510 9.47 -7.57 -28.79
C ALA A 510 8.05 -7.61 -28.21
N ASP A 511 7.88 -8.23 -27.04
CA ASP A 511 6.60 -8.31 -26.33
C ASP A 511 6.36 -7.12 -25.39
N GLY A 512 7.31 -6.17 -25.35
CA GLY A 512 7.26 -5.02 -24.47
C GLY A 512 7.54 -5.36 -23.01
N ASN A 513 8.20 -6.48 -22.70
CA ASN A 513 8.69 -6.76 -21.36
C ASN A 513 10.11 -6.22 -21.19
N VAL A 514 10.48 -5.83 -19.98
CA VAL A 514 11.85 -5.40 -19.66
C VAL A 514 12.81 -6.55 -19.90
N ALA A 515 13.74 -6.36 -20.83
CA ALA A 515 14.81 -7.31 -21.15
C ALA A 515 16.13 -6.95 -20.45
N TYR A 516 16.40 -5.65 -20.32
CA TYR A 516 17.61 -5.15 -19.65
C TYR A 516 17.28 -3.91 -18.81
N LEU A 517 18.05 -3.73 -17.73
CA LEU A 517 18.03 -2.52 -16.91
C LEU A 517 19.36 -1.80 -17.02
N TYR A 518 19.28 -0.48 -16.98
CA TYR A 518 20.40 0.44 -16.82
C TYR A 518 20.35 1.04 -15.42
N PHE A 519 21.35 0.79 -14.58
CA PHE A 519 21.33 1.24 -13.19
C PHE A 519 22.70 1.62 -12.67
N CYS A 520 22.72 2.48 -11.65
CA CYS A 520 23.91 2.80 -10.86
C CYS A 520 23.94 1.96 -9.60
N ASP A 521 25.16 1.50 -9.26
CA ASP A 521 25.45 0.66 -8.10
C ASP A 521 26.31 1.43 -7.12
N ASN A 522 25.75 1.82 -6.00
CA ASN A 522 26.42 2.61 -4.96
C ASN A 522 27.49 1.86 -4.15
N ASN A 523 27.91 0.69 -4.61
CA ASN A 523 29.02 -0.09 -4.06
C ASN A 523 30.33 0.06 -4.85
N GLN A 524 30.45 1.07 -5.67
CA GLN A 524 31.68 1.31 -6.41
C GLN A 524 32.71 2.03 -5.55
N SER A 525 33.96 1.62 -5.64
CA SER A 525 35.10 2.28 -5.03
C SER A 525 35.59 3.40 -5.94
N GLU A 526 36.07 4.51 -5.37
CA GLU A 526 36.73 5.60 -6.10
C GLU A 526 37.89 5.13 -7.00
N GLN A 527 38.44 3.95 -6.71
CA GLN A 527 39.52 3.35 -7.46
C GLN A 527 39.03 2.49 -8.62
N ASP A 528 37.73 2.21 -8.67
CA ASP A 528 37.16 1.43 -9.76
C ASP A 528 37.04 2.31 -11.02
N PRO A 529 37.58 1.86 -12.17
CA PRO A 529 37.51 2.65 -13.39
C PRO A 529 36.10 2.85 -13.92
N ASN A 530 35.12 2.08 -13.45
CA ASN A 530 33.70 2.21 -13.76
C ASN A 530 32.92 3.02 -12.72
N TYR A 531 33.63 3.76 -11.85
CA TYR A 531 33.00 4.61 -10.84
C TYR A 531 32.09 5.66 -11.51
N GLY A 532 30.83 5.73 -11.04
CA GLY A 532 29.82 6.60 -11.64
C GLY A 532 29.22 6.10 -12.96
N ALA A 533 29.59 4.91 -13.43
CA ALA A 533 29.06 4.35 -14.67
C ALA A 533 27.71 3.66 -14.44
N VAL A 534 26.81 3.84 -15.41
CA VAL A 534 25.61 3.02 -15.52
C VAL A 534 25.98 1.61 -15.99
N LYS A 535 25.43 0.59 -15.34
CA LYS A 535 25.59 -0.82 -15.68
C LYS A 535 24.37 -1.33 -16.43
N ARG A 536 24.56 -2.10 -17.50
CA ARG A 536 23.51 -2.80 -18.24
C ARG A 536 23.46 -4.25 -17.84
N PHE A 537 22.37 -4.70 -17.21
CA PHE A 537 22.15 -6.08 -16.80
C PHE A 537 20.90 -6.65 -17.44
N LYS A 538 20.90 -7.97 -17.64
CA LYS A 538 19.79 -8.73 -18.19
C LYS A 538 18.73 -8.97 -17.11
N VAL A 539 17.46 -8.83 -17.51
CA VAL A 539 16.30 -9.23 -16.71
C VAL A 539 15.78 -10.57 -17.22
N THR A 540 15.47 -11.47 -16.32
CA THR A 540 14.87 -12.77 -16.64
C THR A 540 13.70 -13.05 -15.72
N TYR A 541 12.75 -13.83 -16.20
CA TYR A 541 11.54 -14.19 -15.47
C TYR A 541 11.51 -15.71 -15.29
N LYS A 542 11.20 -16.15 -14.06
CA LYS A 542 11.03 -17.56 -13.73
C LYS A 542 9.61 -17.72 -13.19
N LEU A 543 8.75 -18.33 -14.01
CA LEU A 543 7.33 -18.51 -13.68
C LEU A 543 7.09 -19.85 -13.00
N GLY A 544 6.04 -19.94 -12.20
CA GLY A 544 5.61 -21.19 -11.59
C GLY A 544 6.56 -21.73 -10.52
N GLU A 545 6.83 -23.06 -10.55
CA GLU A 545 7.63 -23.77 -9.55
C GLU A 545 9.11 -23.33 -9.49
N THR A 546 9.59 -22.63 -10.51
CA THR A 546 10.98 -22.14 -10.55
C THR A 546 11.15 -20.77 -9.89
N ALA A 547 10.07 -20.08 -9.57
CA ALA A 547 10.07 -18.84 -8.78
C ALA A 547 10.29 -19.16 -7.29
N ILE A 548 10.85 -18.20 -6.54
CA ILE A 548 11.00 -18.33 -5.07
C ILE A 548 9.61 -18.35 -4.42
N ASP A 549 8.73 -17.50 -4.91
CA ASP A 549 7.30 -17.46 -4.63
C ASP A 549 6.59 -16.73 -5.79
N LYS A 550 5.25 -16.72 -5.81
CA LYS A 550 4.46 -16.06 -6.88
C LYS A 550 4.67 -14.54 -6.97
N THR A 551 5.36 -13.94 -6.00
CA THR A 551 5.66 -12.50 -5.95
C THR A 551 7.11 -12.17 -6.26
N ARG A 552 7.95 -13.17 -6.57
CA ARG A 552 9.40 -13.03 -6.80
C ARG A 552 9.85 -13.78 -8.04
N GLU A 553 9.26 -13.43 -9.16
CA GLU A 553 9.52 -14.04 -10.46
C GLU A 553 10.59 -13.32 -11.28
N THR A 554 11.01 -12.10 -10.86
CA THR A 554 11.91 -11.24 -11.62
C THR A 554 13.32 -11.29 -11.08
N PHE A 555 14.28 -11.51 -11.97
CA PHE A 555 15.70 -11.73 -11.66
C PHE A 555 16.59 -10.82 -12.49
N LEU A 556 17.69 -10.40 -11.89
CA LEU A 556 18.73 -9.58 -12.49
C LEU A 556 20.02 -10.38 -12.60
N SER A 557 20.68 -10.36 -13.74
CA SER A 557 21.97 -11.01 -13.96
C SER A 557 22.86 -10.18 -14.88
N PRO A 558 24.19 -10.30 -14.80
CA PRO A 558 25.07 -9.85 -15.87
C PRO A 558 24.63 -10.46 -17.21
N LEU A 559 25.14 -9.92 -18.30
CA LEU A 559 24.88 -10.45 -19.63
C LEU A 559 25.36 -11.89 -19.76
N ASP A 560 24.79 -12.62 -20.71
CA ASP A 560 25.30 -13.94 -21.06
C ASP A 560 26.73 -13.81 -21.59
N LYS A 561 27.52 -14.85 -21.42
CA LYS A 561 28.90 -14.90 -21.99
C LYS A 561 28.85 -14.87 -23.51
N LEU A 562 29.95 -14.46 -24.14
CA LEU A 562 30.06 -14.43 -25.60
C LEU A 562 29.81 -15.79 -26.27
N ASP A 563 30.04 -16.88 -25.58
CA ASP A 563 29.75 -18.24 -26.05
C ASP A 563 28.29 -18.66 -25.87
N GLY A 564 27.42 -17.72 -25.43
CA GLY A 564 26.01 -17.94 -25.15
C GLY A 564 25.74 -18.62 -23.82
N THR A 565 26.75 -18.92 -23.00
CA THR A 565 26.57 -19.51 -21.67
C THR A 565 25.89 -18.50 -20.74
N PRO A 566 24.76 -18.82 -20.09
CA PRO A 566 24.10 -17.93 -19.15
C PRO A 566 25.00 -17.55 -17.96
N SER A 567 24.89 -16.30 -17.50
CA SER A 567 25.55 -15.88 -16.27
C SER A 567 25.00 -16.67 -15.08
N LYS A 568 25.92 -17.13 -14.20
CA LYS A 568 25.56 -17.80 -12.95
C LYS A 568 25.25 -16.84 -11.80
N ALA A 569 25.68 -15.59 -11.92
CA ALA A 569 25.45 -14.57 -10.91
C ALA A 569 24.03 -13.98 -11.07
N VAL A 570 23.06 -14.60 -10.44
CA VAL A 570 21.65 -14.22 -10.52
C VAL A 570 21.20 -13.64 -9.19
N SER A 571 20.63 -12.45 -9.22
CA SER A 571 20.04 -11.75 -8.07
C SER A 571 18.53 -11.70 -8.21
N THR A 572 17.80 -11.78 -7.10
CA THR A 572 16.33 -11.63 -7.10
C THR A 572 15.98 -10.16 -6.91
N ILE A 573 15.17 -9.58 -7.80
CA ILE A 573 14.60 -8.25 -7.59
C ILE A 573 13.50 -8.38 -6.53
N CYS A 574 13.58 -7.55 -5.48
CA CYS A 574 12.72 -7.64 -4.29
C CYS A 574 11.71 -6.52 -4.18
N SER A 575 12.03 -5.34 -4.70
CA SER A 575 11.14 -4.17 -4.66
C SER A 575 11.46 -3.17 -5.75
N LEU A 576 10.47 -2.36 -6.09
CA LEU A 576 10.61 -1.12 -6.85
C LEU A 576 10.08 0.04 -6.01
N THR A 577 10.77 1.18 -6.12
CA THR A 577 10.36 2.47 -5.56
C THR A 577 10.21 3.46 -6.70
N LEU A 578 9.06 4.13 -6.79
CA LEU A 578 8.83 5.20 -7.77
C LEU A 578 8.76 6.54 -7.06
N VAL A 579 9.49 7.52 -7.57
CA VAL A 579 9.50 8.90 -7.07
C VAL A 579 8.83 9.81 -8.08
N ASP A 580 7.72 10.40 -7.67
CA ASP A 580 6.90 11.31 -8.46
C ASP A 580 7.35 12.77 -8.25
N LEU A 581 7.43 13.56 -9.31
CA LEU A 581 7.76 14.98 -9.22
C LEU A 581 6.72 15.79 -8.45
N ARG A 582 5.50 15.29 -8.37
CA ARG A 582 4.35 15.90 -7.68
C ARG A 582 4.17 17.38 -8.06
N GLN A 583 4.30 17.66 -9.33
CA GLN A 583 4.12 19.02 -9.86
C GLN A 583 2.70 19.55 -9.64
N ASP A 584 1.72 18.67 -9.50
CA ASP A 584 0.35 18.99 -9.11
C ASP A 584 0.28 19.70 -7.75
N ILE A 585 1.05 19.23 -6.77
CA ILE A 585 1.14 19.84 -5.43
C ILE A 585 1.92 21.16 -5.50
N TRP A 586 3.05 21.16 -6.21
CA TRP A 586 3.85 22.35 -6.40
C TRP A 586 3.06 23.48 -7.07
N GLN A 587 2.36 23.21 -8.17
CA GLN A 587 1.55 24.17 -8.90
C GLN A 587 0.42 24.75 -8.03
N LYS A 588 -0.19 23.90 -7.18
CA LYS A 588 -1.20 24.37 -6.22
C LYS A 588 -0.62 25.33 -5.18
N ALA A 589 0.60 25.09 -4.69
CA ALA A 589 1.28 25.94 -3.71
C ALA A 589 1.89 27.20 -4.33
N PHE A 590 2.35 27.11 -5.57
CA PHE A 590 3.04 28.16 -6.32
C PHE A 590 2.44 28.31 -7.75
N PRO A 591 1.20 28.79 -7.86
CA PRO A 591 0.47 28.80 -9.15
C PRO A 591 1.10 29.71 -10.22
N ASN A 592 1.98 30.64 -9.82
CA ASN A 592 2.63 31.59 -10.71
C ASN A 592 3.98 31.09 -11.29
N ILE A 593 4.45 29.92 -10.87
CA ILE A 593 5.67 29.30 -11.40
C ILE A 593 5.29 28.46 -12.63
N LYS A 594 5.87 28.82 -13.80
CA LYS A 594 5.68 28.11 -15.07
C LYS A 594 6.93 27.31 -15.44
#